data_2f6ba7ed3a50922e742a019214d331c2
#
_entry.id   2f6ba7ed3a50922e742a019214d331c2
#
_cell.length_a   1.000
_cell.length_b   1.000
_cell.length_c   1.000
_cell.angle_alpha   90.00
_cell.angle_beta   90.00
_cell.angle_gamma   90.00
#
_symmetry.space_group_name_H-M   'P 1'
#
loop_
_entity.id
_entity.type
_entity.pdbx_description
1 polymer ?
#
loop_
_entity_poly.entity_id
_entity_poly.type
_entity_poly.pdbx_seq_one_letter_code
_entity_poly.pdbx_strand_id
1 'polypeptide(L)'
;LNAISFLFEREEIPPEILRNIMLYCLDCYGPEGSAGKSGTSCTAMMFLSNWLQGLGDIGKLPVSSRYLRGSDVYVGDNSLLLDALHRGGAVVVRLYYEVAHYVLFTGVKDGQILLFDPYYQTVPFTKPDEKEALLVTDHPFSWNRSVPFSYFNRESMELYALGEMAG
;
A
#
# COMPACT_ATOMS: atom_id res chain seq x y z
N LEU A 1 7.59 -3.55 3.77
CA LEU A 1 8.38 -4.74 3.44
C LEU A 1 7.90 -5.38 2.14
N ASN A 2 6.63 -5.73 2.02
CA ASN A 2 6.08 -6.39 0.84
C ASN A 2 6.36 -5.65 -0.48
N ALA A 3 6.34 -4.30 -0.47
CA ALA A 3 6.69 -3.50 -1.63
C ALA A 3 8.13 -3.73 -2.08
N ILE A 4 9.07 -3.81 -1.14
CA ILE A 4 10.48 -4.08 -1.44
C ILE A 4 10.66 -5.49 -2.00
N SER A 5 10.04 -6.49 -1.38
CA SER A 5 10.07 -7.87 -1.90
C SER A 5 9.48 -7.95 -3.30
N PHE A 6 8.37 -7.28 -3.56
CA PHE A 6 7.73 -7.25 -4.87
C PHE A 6 8.60 -6.58 -5.93
N LEU A 7 9.11 -5.37 -5.67
CA LEU A 7 9.90 -4.59 -6.64
C LEU A 7 11.23 -5.24 -7.01
N PHE A 8 11.86 -5.93 -6.06
CA PHE A 8 13.16 -6.54 -6.27
C PHE A 8 13.12 -8.04 -6.48
N GLU A 9 11.92 -8.63 -6.55
CA GLU A 9 11.71 -10.09 -6.71
C GLU A 9 12.56 -10.89 -5.70
N ARG A 10 12.62 -10.42 -4.45
CA ARG A 10 13.47 -10.99 -3.41
C ARG A 10 12.66 -11.67 -2.33
N GLU A 11 13.06 -12.88 -2.00
CA GLU A 11 12.57 -13.58 -0.82
C GLU A 11 13.16 -12.99 0.47
N GLU A 12 14.39 -12.50 0.42
CA GLU A 12 15.08 -11.92 1.55
C GLU A 12 15.33 -10.41 1.37
N ILE A 13 14.97 -9.66 2.37
CA ILE A 13 15.26 -8.22 2.46
C ILE A 13 16.57 -8.04 3.22
N PRO A 14 17.52 -7.21 2.72
CA PRO A 14 18.75 -6.95 3.44
C PRO A 14 18.50 -6.53 4.89
N PRO A 15 19.23 -7.10 5.86
CA PRO A 15 18.96 -6.88 7.29
C PRO A 15 18.96 -5.41 7.71
N GLU A 16 19.78 -4.57 7.08
CA GLU A 16 19.80 -3.13 7.32
C GLU A 16 18.48 -2.47 6.92
N ILE A 17 17.94 -2.80 5.75
CA ILE A 17 16.67 -2.27 5.24
C ILE A 17 15.52 -2.78 6.11
N LEU A 18 15.50 -4.08 6.39
CA LEU A 18 14.49 -4.68 7.25
C LEU A 18 14.46 -4.02 8.63
N ARG A 19 15.61 -3.88 9.27
CA ARG A 19 15.72 -3.25 10.60
C ARG A 19 15.22 -1.82 10.60
N ASN A 20 15.62 -1.02 9.63
CA ASN A 20 15.22 0.39 9.57
C ASN A 20 13.72 0.54 9.27
N ILE A 21 13.15 -0.25 8.36
CA ILE A 21 11.71 -0.26 8.14
C ILE A 21 10.98 -0.64 9.42
N MET A 22 11.40 -1.69 10.10
CA MET A 22 10.78 -2.13 11.36
C MET A 22 10.89 -1.07 12.46
N LEU A 23 12.02 -0.38 12.53
CA LEU A 23 12.23 0.68 13.51
C LEU A 23 11.31 1.88 13.27
N TYR A 24 11.14 2.29 12.02
CA TYR A 24 10.40 3.52 11.68
C TYR A 24 8.91 3.29 11.43
N CYS A 25 8.50 2.12 10.95
CA CYS A 25 7.07 1.84 10.78
C CYS A 25 6.38 1.49 12.09
N LEU A 26 7.17 1.19 13.12
CA LEU A 26 6.63 0.90 14.42
C LEU A 26 6.69 2.16 15.28
N ASP A 27 5.57 2.92 15.38
CA ASP A 27 5.34 3.83 16.49
C ASP A 27 5.26 2.98 17.76
N CYS A 28 6.37 2.59 18.36
CA CYS A 28 6.45 1.54 19.38
C CYS A 28 5.79 1.91 20.72
N TYR A 29 5.43 3.18 20.88
CA TYR A 29 4.81 3.68 22.10
C TYR A 29 3.62 4.56 21.78
N GLY A 30 2.55 4.40 22.51
CA GLY A 30 1.45 5.36 22.54
C GLY A 30 1.88 6.70 23.13
N PRO A 31 1.09 7.77 22.98
CA PRO A 31 1.39 9.10 23.57
C PRO A 31 1.63 9.07 25.07
N GLU A 32 1.11 8.07 25.76
CA GLU A 32 1.21 7.86 27.21
C GLU A 32 2.39 6.97 27.60
N GLY A 33 3.27 6.63 26.62
CA GLY A 33 4.42 5.76 26.87
C GLY A 33 4.08 4.28 27.00
N SER A 34 2.83 3.87 26.78
CA SER A 34 2.44 2.46 26.77
C SER A 34 3.09 1.74 25.59
N ALA A 35 3.69 0.58 25.85
CA ALA A 35 4.20 -0.28 24.79
C ALA A 35 3.03 -0.91 24.00
N GLY A 36 3.17 -0.96 22.71
CA GLY A 36 2.14 -1.52 21.81
C GLY A 36 1.48 -0.47 20.95
N LYS A 37 0.92 -0.92 19.86
CA LYS A 37 0.58 -0.05 18.79
C LYS A 37 -0.74 -0.27 18.19
N SER A 38 -1.30 0.86 17.76
CA SER A 38 -2.48 0.91 16.90
C SER A 38 -2.17 0.86 15.40
N GLY A 39 -0.92 0.64 15.02
CA GLY A 39 -0.51 0.54 13.61
C GLY A 39 0.56 1.54 13.19
N THR A 40 0.80 1.67 11.88
CA THR A 40 1.76 2.59 11.28
C THR A 40 1.08 3.93 11.00
N SER A 41 1.66 5.03 11.48
CA SER A 41 1.14 6.37 11.22
C SER A 41 1.48 6.85 9.80
N CYS A 42 0.73 7.83 9.31
CA CYS A 42 1.00 8.49 8.05
C CYS A 42 2.36 9.21 8.07
N THR A 43 2.74 9.77 9.21
CA THR A 43 4.06 10.40 9.40
C THR A 43 5.19 9.38 9.28
N ALA A 44 5.02 8.17 9.83
CA ALA A 44 5.99 7.10 9.67
C ALA A 44 6.12 6.67 8.20
N MET A 45 5.01 6.58 7.46
CA MET A 45 5.03 6.26 6.03
C MET A 45 5.68 7.36 5.19
N MET A 46 5.41 8.62 5.49
CA MET A 46 6.10 9.75 4.84
C MET A 46 7.61 9.69 5.08
N PHE A 47 8.02 9.44 6.33
CA PHE A 47 9.44 9.29 6.66
C PHE A 47 10.07 8.13 5.90
N LEU A 48 9.43 6.97 5.85
CA LEU A 48 9.92 5.78 5.12
C LEU A 48 10.07 6.07 3.62
N SER A 49 9.10 6.76 3.02
CA SER A 49 9.18 7.16 1.61
C SER A 49 10.38 8.07 1.35
N ASN A 50 10.57 9.11 2.17
CA ASN A 50 11.71 10.01 2.06
C ASN A 50 13.05 9.31 2.29
N TRP A 51 13.09 8.40 3.26
CA TRP A 51 14.27 7.60 3.53
C TRP A 51 14.64 6.67 2.38
N LEU A 52 13.65 5.99 1.77
CA LEU A 52 13.87 5.17 0.58
C LEU A 52 14.36 6.01 -0.61
N GLN A 53 13.75 7.19 -0.83
CA GLN A 53 14.24 8.12 -1.85
C GLN A 53 15.70 8.50 -1.60
N GLY A 54 16.07 8.83 -0.36
CA GLY A 54 17.45 9.13 0.01
C GLY A 54 18.42 7.98 -0.26
N LEU A 55 18.00 6.73 -0.07
CA LEU A 55 18.82 5.56 -0.45
C LEU A 55 19.00 5.46 -1.97
N GLY A 56 17.97 5.81 -2.74
CA GLY A 56 18.05 5.89 -4.19
C GLY A 56 19.01 6.99 -4.66
N ASP A 57 18.90 8.18 -4.09
CA ASP A 57 19.71 9.35 -4.46
C ASP A 57 21.21 9.12 -4.26
N ILE A 58 21.58 8.37 -3.24
CA ILE A 58 23.00 8.02 -2.98
C ILE A 58 23.43 6.69 -3.62
N GLY A 59 22.56 6.06 -4.42
CA GLY A 59 22.86 4.84 -5.15
C GLY A 59 23.01 3.58 -4.29
N LYS A 60 22.56 3.60 -3.03
CA LYS A 60 22.57 2.42 -2.16
C LYS A 60 21.48 1.41 -2.48
N LEU A 61 20.36 1.89 -3.00
CA LEU A 61 19.24 1.05 -3.43
C LEU A 61 18.70 1.63 -4.74
N PRO A 62 18.51 0.85 -5.81
CA PRO A 62 17.96 1.35 -7.08
C PRO A 62 16.43 1.53 -6.96
N VAL A 63 16.00 2.49 -6.19
CA VAL A 63 14.61 2.83 -5.92
C VAL A 63 14.39 4.33 -6.01
N SER A 64 13.23 4.72 -6.51
CA SER A 64 12.68 6.07 -6.31
C SER A 64 11.38 5.95 -5.52
N SER A 65 11.15 6.86 -4.60
CA SER A 65 9.97 6.83 -3.75
C SER A 65 9.38 8.22 -3.62
N ARG A 66 8.06 8.30 -3.66
CA ARG A 66 7.31 9.55 -3.53
C ARG A 66 6.13 9.36 -2.59
N TYR A 67 6.00 10.27 -1.63
CA TYR A 67 4.84 10.32 -0.75
C TYR A 67 3.77 11.26 -1.31
N LEU A 68 2.54 10.78 -1.37
CA LEU A 68 1.37 11.54 -1.82
C LEU A 68 0.34 11.62 -0.70
N ARG A 69 -0.45 12.69 -0.68
CA ARG A 69 -1.52 12.88 0.30
C ARG A 69 -2.67 13.72 -0.24
N GLY A 70 -3.82 13.62 0.42
CA GLY A 70 -4.99 14.44 0.09
C GLY A 70 -5.47 14.23 -1.34
N SER A 71 -5.73 15.30 -2.05
CA SER A 71 -6.27 15.29 -3.42
C SER A 71 -5.33 14.68 -4.47
N ASP A 72 -4.05 14.50 -4.16
CA ASP A 72 -3.10 13.84 -5.06
C ASP A 72 -3.27 12.32 -5.08
N VAL A 73 -4.03 11.78 -4.13
CA VAL A 73 -4.28 10.36 -3.97
C VAL A 73 -5.64 10.01 -4.56
N TYR A 74 -5.63 9.49 -5.79
CA TYR A 74 -6.86 9.04 -6.46
C TYR A 74 -6.54 7.97 -7.51
N VAL A 75 -7.55 7.18 -7.85
CA VAL A 75 -7.50 6.18 -8.94
C VAL A 75 -8.28 6.75 -10.13
N GLY A 76 -7.60 7.07 -11.21
CA GLY A 76 -8.22 7.66 -12.40
C GLY A 76 -7.20 8.19 -13.39
N ASP A 77 -7.69 8.84 -14.45
CA ASP A 77 -6.84 9.40 -15.50
C ASP A 77 -5.83 10.40 -14.92
N ASN A 78 -4.60 10.34 -15.41
CA ASN A 78 -3.46 11.16 -14.97
C ASN A 78 -3.07 10.99 -13.48
N SER A 79 -3.53 9.94 -12.84
CA SER A 79 -3.12 9.61 -11.48
C SER A 79 -1.65 9.20 -11.44
N LEU A 80 -0.86 9.82 -10.57
CA LEU A 80 0.53 9.43 -10.31
C LEU A 80 0.65 7.99 -9.81
N LEU A 81 -0.39 7.51 -9.12
CA LEU A 81 -0.53 6.14 -8.66
C LEU A 81 -0.58 5.17 -9.84
N LEU A 82 -1.49 5.41 -10.80
CA LEU A 82 -1.60 4.56 -12.00
C LEU A 82 -0.36 4.64 -12.87
N ASP A 83 0.26 5.82 -12.99
CA ASP A 83 1.51 5.98 -13.71
C ASP A 83 2.63 5.14 -13.09
N ALA A 84 2.75 5.13 -11.75
CA ALA A 84 3.71 4.28 -11.07
C ALA A 84 3.47 2.79 -11.33
N LEU A 85 2.22 2.34 -11.25
CA LEU A 85 1.87 0.94 -11.52
C LEU A 85 2.13 0.54 -12.98
N HIS A 86 1.81 1.40 -13.95
CA HIS A 86 2.09 1.14 -15.36
C HIS A 86 3.58 1.04 -15.68
N ARG A 87 4.43 1.68 -14.89
CA ARG A 87 5.89 1.57 -14.99
C ARG A 87 6.48 0.39 -14.22
N GLY A 88 5.64 -0.50 -13.69
CA GLY A 88 6.08 -1.66 -12.89
C GLY A 88 6.43 -1.30 -11.44
N GLY A 89 6.03 -0.13 -10.98
CA GLY A 89 6.17 0.29 -9.60
C GLY A 89 5.16 -0.39 -8.68
N ALA A 90 5.31 -0.15 -7.39
CA ALA A 90 4.40 -0.59 -6.34
C ALA A 90 3.94 0.59 -5.50
N VAL A 91 2.69 0.58 -5.06
CA VAL A 91 2.12 1.69 -4.29
C VAL A 91 1.55 1.16 -2.98
N VAL A 92 2.14 1.61 -1.86
CA VAL A 92 1.59 1.33 -0.53
C VAL A 92 0.50 2.34 -0.24
N VAL A 93 -0.73 1.88 -0.07
CA VAL A 93 -1.91 2.73 0.10
C VAL A 93 -2.52 2.47 1.47
N ARG A 94 -2.85 3.54 2.19
CA ARG A 94 -3.70 3.45 3.36
C ARG A 94 -5.14 3.51 2.92
N LEU A 95 -5.86 2.44 3.15
CA LEU A 95 -7.29 2.33 2.90
C LEU A 95 -8.06 2.41 4.21
N TYR A 96 -9.31 2.84 4.12
CA TYR A 96 -10.24 2.78 5.23
C TYR A 96 -11.35 1.78 4.89
N TYR A 97 -11.27 0.62 5.50
CA TYR A 97 -12.27 -0.45 5.40
C TYR A 97 -12.56 -0.95 6.80
N GLU A 98 -13.68 -0.51 7.39
CA GLU A 98 -14.00 -0.66 8.81
C GLU A 98 -12.96 -0.02 9.74
N VAL A 99 -11.68 -0.31 9.49
CA VAL A 99 -10.53 0.31 10.13
C VAL A 99 -9.50 0.73 9.08
N ALA A 100 -8.68 1.72 9.41
CA ALA A 100 -7.59 2.11 8.53
C ALA A 100 -6.50 1.03 8.50
N HIS A 101 -6.11 0.58 7.30
CA HIS A 101 -5.01 -0.35 7.12
C HIS A 101 -4.25 -0.09 5.81
N TYR A 102 -3.05 -0.64 5.70
CA TYR A 102 -2.23 -0.48 4.52
C TYR A 102 -2.30 -1.73 3.64
N VAL A 103 -2.47 -1.50 2.36
CA VAL A 103 -2.41 -2.52 1.30
C VAL A 103 -1.34 -2.13 0.29
N LEU A 104 -0.95 -3.07 -0.56
CA LEU A 104 0.02 -2.86 -1.62
C LEU A 104 -0.67 -3.02 -2.98
N PHE A 105 -0.71 -1.95 -3.77
CA PHE A 105 -1.09 -2.05 -5.18
C PHE A 105 0.12 -2.53 -5.97
N THR A 106 -0.05 -3.56 -6.77
CA THR A 106 1.02 -4.23 -7.49
C THR A 106 0.86 -4.18 -9.00
N GLY A 107 -0.30 -3.74 -9.49
CA GLY A 107 -0.52 -3.64 -10.94
C GLY A 107 -1.92 -3.18 -11.30
N VAL A 108 -2.12 -3.05 -12.60
CA VAL A 108 -3.39 -2.69 -13.23
C VAL A 108 -3.69 -3.69 -14.32
N LYS A 109 -4.93 -4.17 -14.39
CA LYS A 109 -5.39 -5.04 -15.46
C LYS A 109 -6.87 -4.81 -15.73
N ASP A 110 -7.23 -4.54 -16.99
CA ASP A 110 -8.62 -4.44 -17.45
C ASP A 110 -9.49 -3.48 -16.60
N GLY A 111 -8.95 -2.32 -16.22
CA GLY A 111 -9.65 -1.31 -15.40
C GLY A 111 -9.78 -1.70 -13.92
N GLN A 112 -8.97 -2.64 -13.47
CA GLN A 112 -8.92 -3.08 -12.09
C GLN A 112 -7.53 -2.87 -11.49
N ILE A 113 -7.48 -2.55 -10.21
CA ILE A 113 -6.26 -2.59 -9.40
C ILE A 113 -6.04 -4.01 -8.91
N LEU A 114 -4.87 -4.54 -9.17
CA LEU A 114 -4.36 -5.75 -8.52
C LEU A 114 -3.68 -5.34 -7.23
N LEU A 115 -4.14 -5.85 -6.10
CA LEU A 115 -3.59 -5.47 -4.81
C LEU A 115 -3.32 -6.68 -3.92
N PHE A 116 -2.29 -6.55 -3.11
CA PHE A 116 -1.99 -7.45 -2.03
C PHE A 116 -2.48 -6.83 -0.71
N ASP A 117 -3.45 -7.50 -0.10
CA ASP A 117 -3.92 -7.15 1.24
C ASP A 117 -3.30 -8.13 2.25
N PRO A 118 -2.52 -7.65 3.23
CA PRO A 118 -1.94 -8.51 4.26
C PRO A 118 -3.00 -9.15 5.17
N TYR A 119 -4.20 -8.64 5.20
CA TYR A 119 -5.33 -9.31 5.84
C TYR A 119 -5.83 -10.43 4.93
N TYR A 120 -5.26 -11.62 5.14
CA TYR A 120 -5.50 -12.76 4.29
C TYR A 120 -6.93 -13.28 4.43
N GLN A 121 -7.63 -13.39 3.30
CA GLN A 121 -8.98 -13.92 3.21
C GLN A 121 -9.06 -14.94 2.09
N THR A 122 -9.61 -16.10 2.38
CA THR A 122 -9.75 -17.23 1.43
C THR A 122 -11.16 -17.36 0.86
N VAL A 123 -12.13 -16.66 1.46
CA VAL A 123 -13.55 -16.73 1.05
C VAL A 123 -13.94 -15.42 0.36
N PRO A 124 -14.81 -15.48 -0.65
CA PRO A 124 -15.34 -14.29 -1.30
C PRO A 124 -16.06 -13.35 -0.32
N PHE A 125 -16.09 -12.08 -0.63
CA PHE A 125 -16.90 -11.12 0.10
C PHE A 125 -18.39 -11.48 -0.01
N THR A 126 -19.13 -11.28 1.06
CA THR A 126 -20.53 -11.70 1.15
C THR A 126 -21.54 -10.57 0.97
N LYS A 127 -21.14 -9.33 1.23
CA LYS A 127 -21.99 -8.17 1.04
C LYS A 127 -22.29 -7.98 -0.45
N PRO A 128 -23.53 -7.70 -0.86
CA PRO A 128 -23.93 -7.65 -2.26
C PRO A 128 -23.10 -6.69 -3.12
N ASP A 129 -22.77 -5.52 -2.58
CA ASP A 129 -21.97 -4.47 -3.24
C ASP A 129 -20.47 -4.78 -3.32
N GLU A 130 -19.98 -5.64 -2.42
CA GLU A 130 -18.58 -6.05 -2.38
C GLU A 130 -18.32 -7.32 -3.19
N LYS A 131 -19.31 -8.23 -3.24
CA LYS A 131 -19.19 -9.54 -3.88
C LYS A 131 -18.77 -9.47 -5.35
N GLU A 132 -19.24 -8.47 -6.07
CA GLU A 132 -18.92 -8.28 -7.49
C GLU A 132 -17.69 -7.38 -7.69
N ALA A 133 -17.41 -6.49 -6.73
CA ALA A 133 -16.34 -5.51 -6.82
C ALA A 133 -15.00 -6.01 -6.26
N LEU A 134 -15.01 -6.86 -5.25
CA LEU A 134 -13.82 -7.32 -4.55
C LEU A 134 -13.61 -8.83 -4.79
N LEU A 135 -12.83 -9.17 -5.78
CA LEU A 135 -12.50 -10.56 -6.07
C LEU A 135 -11.30 -11.01 -5.26
N VAL A 136 -11.49 -12.10 -4.51
CA VAL A 136 -10.40 -12.83 -3.85
C VAL A 136 -9.76 -13.76 -4.87
N THR A 137 -8.43 -13.77 -4.92
CA THR A 137 -7.67 -14.56 -5.89
C THR A 137 -6.68 -15.48 -5.19
N ASP A 138 -6.12 -16.42 -5.94
CA ASP A 138 -5.12 -17.38 -5.50
C ASP A 138 -3.67 -16.99 -5.85
N HIS A 139 -3.41 -15.71 -6.11
CA HIS A 139 -2.07 -15.17 -6.38
C HIS A 139 -1.46 -14.47 -5.16
N PRO A 140 -1.19 -15.21 -4.04
CA PRO A 140 -0.89 -14.62 -2.74
C PRO A 140 0.45 -13.90 -2.64
N PHE A 141 1.36 -14.07 -3.60
CA PHE A 141 2.69 -13.46 -3.57
C PHE A 141 2.79 -12.14 -4.33
N SER A 142 1.87 -11.89 -5.26
CA SER A 142 1.83 -10.66 -6.04
C SER A 142 0.57 -9.84 -5.78
N TRP A 143 -0.58 -10.50 -5.71
CA TRP A 143 -1.86 -9.87 -5.43
C TRP A 143 -2.87 -10.93 -4.97
N ASN A 144 -3.76 -10.56 -4.08
CA ASN A 144 -4.81 -11.43 -3.57
C ASN A 144 -6.20 -10.81 -3.64
N ARG A 145 -6.29 -9.61 -4.21
CA ARG A 145 -7.55 -8.93 -4.53
C ARG A 145 -7.47 -8.29 -5.89
N SER A 146 -8.59 -8.25 -6.60
CA SER A 146 -8.80 -7.48 -7.81
C SER A 146 -9.99 -6.55 -7.58
N VAL A 147 -9.77 -5.23 -7.77
CA VAL A 147 -10.75 -4.21 -7.38
C VAL A 147 -10.93 -3.21 -8.51
N PRO A 148 -12.16 -3.01 -9.03
CA PRO A 148 -12.43 -2.05 -10.08
C PRO A 148 -12.07 -0.62 -9.67
N PHE A 149 -11.60 0.19 -10.61
CA PHE A 149 -11.29 1.62 -10.37
C PHE A 149 -12.47 2.37 -9.78
N SER A 150 -13.69 2.08 -10.25
CA SER A 150 -14.92 2.70 -9.78
C SER A 150 -15.17 2.48 -8.29
N TYR A 151 -14.59 1.44 -7.71
CA TYR A 151 -14.74 1.15 -6.28
C TYR A 151 -14.01 2.16 -5.41
N PHE A 152 -12.85 2.66 -5.87
CA PHE A 152 -12.05 3.64 -5.12
C PHE A 152 -12.61 5.07 -5.20
N ASN A 153 -13.44 5.37 -6.20
CA ASN A 153 -13.93 6.72 -6.49
C ASN A 153 -15.39 6.94 -6.05
N ARG A 154 -15.99 6.05 -5.29
CA ARG A 154 -17.37 6.20 -4.82
C ARG A 154 -17.41 7.14 -3.63
N GLU A 155 -18.06 8.29 -3.79
CA GLU A 155 -18.26 9.29 -2.71
C GLU A 155 -18.96 8.74 -1.45
N SER A 156 -19.76 7.69 -1.61
CA SER A 156 -20.51 7.04 -0.52
C SER A 156 -19.71 5.94 0.19
N MET A 157 -18.53 5.63 -0.27
CA MET A 157 -17.72 4.59 0.35
C MET A 157 -16.78 5.19 1.38
N GLU A 158 -17.20 5.21 2.62
CA GLU A 158 -16.32 5.26 3.79
C GLU A 158 -15.23 4.16 3.78
N LEU A 159 -15.35 3.21 2.83
CA LEU A 159 -14.50 2.04 2.69
C LEU A 159 -13.08 2.35 2.22
N TYR A 160 -12.94 3.31 1.32
CA TYR A 160 -11.64 3.69 0.76
C TYR A 160 -11.52 5.21 0.70
N ALA A 161 -11.56 5.85 1.84
CA ALA A 161 -10.94 7.14 1.93
C ALA A 161 -9.46 6.91 1.64
N LEU A 162 -9.05 7.26 0.43
CA LEU A 162 -7.66 7.27 0.07
C LEU A 162 -6.95 8.15 1.09
N GLY A 163 -6.29 7.50 2.02
CA GLY A 163 -5.41 8.15 2.97
C GLY A 163 -4.16 8.63 2.25
N GLU A 164 -3.04 8.39 2.81
CA GLU A 164 -1.75 8.80 2.30
C GLU A 164 -1.08 7.63 1.59
N MET A 165 -0.38 7.92 0.49
CA MET A 165 0.38 6.94 -0.29
C MET A 165 1.87 7.12 -0.08
N ALA A 166 2.60 5.99 -0.05
CA ALA A 166 4.02 5.96 -0.35
C ALA A 166 4.19 5.13 -1.64
N GLY A 167 4.73 5.72 -2.66
CA GLY A 167 5.02 5.09 -3.95
C GLY A 167 6.50 4.89 -4.13
#